data_e315a9349ffa392b269f36ed29bb9a74
#
_entry.id   e315a9349ffa392b269f36ed29bb9a74
#
_cell.length_a   1.000
_cell.length_b   1.000
_cell.length_c   1.000
_cell.angle_alpha   90.00
_cell.angle_beta   90.00
_cell.angle_gamma   90.00
#
_symmetry.space_group_name_H-M   'P 1'
#
loop_
_entity.id
_entity.type
_entity.pdbx_description
1 polymer ?
#
loop_
_entity_poly.entity_id
_entity_poly.type
_entity_poly.pdbx_seq_one_letter_code
_entity_poly.pdbx_strand_id
1 'polypeptide(L)'
;MSFRMFTPFLACSALLLAGHVAQAQPKIAVISLQTALFNTAEIKKADAEMQATLLPRQQQAEKLNQELTKISQQLNTDSTLTEAAQFDLRSEGKRKQTELTRIQEDLQADATSMRQNILSKATDRMQAVVKKMADEKGLDLVVDTQVALYFKPVLDLTAEATAAYDKAYPVAAAPPAPPRK
;
A
#
# COMPACT_ATOMS: atom_id res chain seq x y z
N MET A 1 -53.97 30.37 -81.60
CA MET A 1 -53.32 29.07 -81.50
C MET A 1 -52.30 29.17 -80.34
N SER A 2 -52.64 28.56 -79.22
CA SER A 2 -51.92 28.71 -77.95
C SER A 2 -50.94 27.57 -77.80
N PHE A 3 -49.66 27.88 -77.61
CA PHE A 3 -48.65 26.88 -77.30
C PHE A 3 -48.18 27.10 -75.84
N ARG A 4 -48.67 26.23 -74.97
CA ARG A 4 -48.30 26.22 -73.56
C ARG A 4 -47.03 25.41 -73.40
N MET A 5 -45.90 26.06 -73.06
CA MET A 5 -44.65 25.44 -72.63
C MET A 5 -44.75 25.04 -71.19
N PHE A 6 -44.68 23.75 -70.92
CA PHE A 6 -44.65 23.12 -69.60
C PHE A 6 -43.17 22.94 -69.18
N THR A 7 -42.72 23.68 -68.22
CA THR A 7 -41.40 23.46 -67.62
C THR A 7 -41.51 22.54 -66.40
N PRO A 8 -40.81 21.40 -66.37
CA PRO A 8 -40.73 20.58 -65.13
C PRO A 8 -39.72 21.17 -64.18
N PHE A 9 -40.18 21.52 -62.99
CA PHE A 9 -39.41 21.96 -61.83
C PHE A 9 -38.74 20.72 -61.20
N LEU A 10 -37.42 20.55 -61.42
CA LEU A 10 -36.66 19.48 -60.89
C LEU A 10 -36.25 19.86 -59.43
N ALA A 11 -37.04 19.43 -58.46
CA ALA A 11 -36.73 19.60 -57.05
C ALA A 11 -35.62 18.62 -56.65
N CYS A 12 -34.37 19.13 -56.56
CA CYS A 12 -33.22 18.41 -56.08
C CYS A 12 -33.23 18.47 -54.55
N SER A 13 -33.92 17.49 -53.96
CA SER A 13 -33.89 17.30 -52.49
C SER A 13 -32.50 16.74 -52.06
N ALA A 14 -31.56 17.61 -51.72
CA ALA A 14 -30.30 17.25 -51.09
C ALA A 14 -30.59 16.77 -49.66
N LEU A 15 -30.62 15.45 -49.48
CA LEU A 15 -30.72 14.80 -48.19
C LEU A 15 -29.35 14.95 -47.48
N LEU A 16 -29.20 16.00 -46.69
CA LEU A 16 -28.06 16.18 -45.75
C LEU A 16 -28.17 15.12 -44.64
N LEU A 17 -27.56 13.96 -44.86
CA LEU A 17 -27.23 13.01 -43.80
C LEU A 17 -26.21 13.67 -42.89
N ALA A 18 -26.68 14.47 -41.92
CA ALA A 18 -25.88 14.90 -40.80
C ALA A 18 -25.56 13.67 -39.95
N GLY A 19 -24.44 13.00 -40.28
CA GLY A 19 -23.87 11.96 -39.46
C GLY A 19 -23.50 12.58 -38.09
N HIS A 20 -24.37 12.36 -37.10
CA HIS A 20 -24.03 12.64 -35.73
C HIS A 20 -22.90 11.65 -35.35
N VAL A 21 -21.66 12.11 -35.42
CA VAL A 21 -20.56 11.42 -34.78
C VAL A 21 -20.85 11.53 -33.29
N ALA A 22 -21.45 10.49 -32.72
CA ALA A 22 -21.59 10.37 -31.28
C ALA A 22 -20.16 10.38 -30.68
N GLN A 23 -19.74 11.53 -30.20
CA GLN A 23 -18.50 11.63 -29.45
C GLN A 23 -18.73 10.81 -28.19
N ALA A 24 -18.22 9.58 -28.16
CA ALA A 24 -18.19 8.77 -26.96
C ALA A 24 -17.35 9.55 -25.91
N GLN A 25 -18.02 10.00 -24.86
CA GLN A 25 -17.32 10.65 -23.76
C GLN A 25 -16.38 9.63 -23.11
N PRO A 26 -15.10 9.95 -22.93
CA PRO A 26 -14.16 9.02 -22.32
C PRO A 26 -14.62 8.67 -20.90
N LYS A 27 -14.65 7.39 -20.60
CA LYS A 27 -14.98 6.88 -19.28
C LYS A 27 -13.73 6.89 -18.42
N ILE A 28 -13.69 7.79 -17.46
CA ILE A 28 -12.54 8.00 -16.55
C ILE A 28 -12.92 7.52 -15.16
N ALA A 29 -11.99 6.86 -14.50
CA ALA A 29 -12.08 6.55 -13.08
C ALA A 29 -10.84 7.07 -12.33
N VAL A 30 -10.99 7.20 -11.01
CA VAL A 30 -9.91 7.61 -10.10
C VAL A 30 -9.76 6.53 -9.05
N ILE A 31 -8.51 6.20 -8.70
CA ILE A 31 -8.19 5.20 -7.68
C ILE A 31 -7.04 5.73 -6.83
N SER A 32 -7.18 5.67 -5.51
CA SER A 32 -6.03 5.82 -4.61
C SER A 32 -5.32 4.47 -4.50
N LEU A 33 -4.24 4.29 -5.28
CA LEU A 33 -3.48 3.05 -5.27
C LEU A 33 -2.98 2.71 -3.87
N GLN A 34 -2.45 3.70 -3.17
CA GLN A 34 -1.96 3.55 -1.80
C GLN A 34 -3.08 3.10 -0.84
N THR A 35 -4.20 3.80 -0.84
CA THR A 35 -5.34 3.47 0.03
C THR A 35 -5.91 2.10 -0.31
N ALA A 36 -6.05 1.78 -1.61
CA ALA A 36 -6.51 0.47 -2.05
C ALA A 36 -5.62 -0.66 -1.53
N LEU A 37 -4.29 -0.52 -1.65
CA LEU A 37 -3.32 -1.50 -1.17
C LEU A 37 -3.38 -1.68 0.35
N PHE A 38 -3.29 -0.61 1.13
CA PHE A 38 -3.26 -0.70 2.59
C PHE A 38 -4.55 -1.26 3.19
N ASN A 39 -5.66 -1.20 2.46
CA ASN A 39 -6.93 -1.77 2.88
C ASN A 39 -7.08 -3.25 2.54
N THR A 40 -6.22 -3.84 1.70
CA THR A 40 -6.30 -5.26 1.35
C THR A 40 -6.05 -6.18 2.54
N ALA A 41 -6.70 -7.34 2.53
CA ALA A 41 -6.48 -8.37 3.54
C ALA A 41 -5.04 -8.92 3.51
N GLU A 42 -4.41 -8.96 2.33
CA GLU A 42 -3.01 -9.41 2.18
C GLU A 42 -2.04 -8.49 2.92
N ILE A 43 -2.14 -7.17 2.74
CA ILE A 43 -1.26 -6.20 3.43
C ILE A 43 -1.49 -6.24 4.95
N LYS A 44 -2.74 -6.25 5.40
CA LYS A 44 -3.06 -6.34 6.84
C LYS A 44 -2.48 -7.60 7.49
N LYS A 45 -2.56 -8.74 6.80
CA LYS A 45 -1.98 -10.00 7.27
C LYS A 45 -0.45 -9.94 7.27
N ALA A 46 0.15 -9.44 6.19
CA ALA A 46 1.60 -9.32 6.09
C ALA A 46 2.19 -8.37 7.14
N ASP A 47 1.51 -7.26 7.46
CA ASP A 47 1.91 -6.37 8.56
C ASP A 47 1.86 -7.07 9.92
N ALA A 48 0.82 -7.86 10.18
CA ALA A 48 0.71 -8.64 11.42
C ALA A 48 1.81 -9.71 11.52
N GLU A 49 2.12 -10.41 10.43
CA GLU A 49 3.20 -11.40 10.35
C GLU A 49 4.58 -10.75 10.52
N MET A 50 4.80 -9.59 9.93
CA MET A 50 6.03 -8.81 10.11
C MET A 50 6.21 -8.41 11.57
N GLN A 51 5.18 -7.86 12.21
CA GLN A 51 5.22 -7.51 13.63
C GLN A 51 5.53 -8.73 14.51
N ALA A 52 4.87 -9.86 14.28
CA ALA A 52 5.12 -11.09 15.00
C ALA A 52 6.57 -11.60 14.83
N THR A 53 7.13 -11.46 13.63
CA THR A 53 8.51 -11.86 13.32
C THR A 53 9.54 -10.97 14.01
N LEU A 54 9.28 -9.67 14.09
CA LEU A 54 10.22 -8.70 14.69
C LEU A 54 10.11 -8.64 16.23
N LEU A 55 8.97 -9.03 16.81
CA LEU A 55 8.69 -8.92 18.24
C LEU A 55 9.76 -9.55 19.13
N PRO A 56 10.29 -10.77 18.89
CA PRO A 56 11.32 -11.36 19.76
C PRO A 56 12.59 -10.51 19.82
N ARG A 57 13.01 -9.96 18.68
CA ARG A 57 14.20 -9.08 18.62
C ARG A 57 13.96 -7.73 19.31
N GLN A 58 12.75 -7.17 19.20
CA GLN A 58 12.35 -5.97 19.93
C GLN A 58 12.42 -6.20 21.43
N GLN A 59 11.92 -7.35 21.91
CA GLN A 59 12.01 -7.74 23.33
C GLN A 59 13.46 -7.93 23.79
N GLN A 60 14.32 -8.48 22.94
CA GLN A 60 15.75 -8.61 23.23
C GLN A 60 16.42 -7.23 23.34
N ALA A 61 16.14 -6.30 22.44
CA ALA A 61 16.65 -4.93 22.49
C ALA A 61 16.20 -4.22 23.78
N GLU A 62 14.92 -4.36 24.15
CA GLU A 62 14.39 -3.80 25.39
C GLU A 62 15.07 -4.37 26.64
N LYS A 63 15.32 -5.68 26.68
CA LYS A 63 16.04 -6.32 27.76
C LYS A 63 17.47 -5.80 27.89
N LEU A 64 18.19 -5.68 26.77
CA LEU A 64 19.54 -5.10 26.77
C LEU A 64 19.55 -3.65 27.28
N ASN A 65 18.54 -2.87 26.89
CA ASN A 65 18.41 -1.49 27.37
C ASN A 65 18.18 -1.40 28.86
N GLN A 66 17.36 -2.29 29.44
CA GLN A 66 17.15 -2.40 30.89
C GLN A 66 18.45 -2.84 31.62
N GLU A 67 19.20 -3.78 31.04
CA GLU A 67 20.48 -4.22 31.60
C GLU A 67 21.52 -3.10 31.58
N LEU A 68 21.60 -2.33 30.48
CA LEU A 68 22.47 -1.15 30.40
C LEU A 68 22.10 -0.07 31.43
N THR A 69 20.81 0.15 31.64
CA THR A 69 20.33 1.07 32.68
C THR A 69 20.78 0.62 34.09
N LYS A 70 20.68 -0.68 34.39
CA LYS A 70 21.15 -1.23 35.66
C LYS A 70 22.66 -1.07 35.86
N ILE A 71 23.45 -1.38 34.82
CA ILE A 71 24.90 -1.19 34.84
C ILE A 71 25.26 0.28 35.11
N SER A 72 24.60 1.19 34.41
CA SER A 72 24.80 2.63 34.59
C SER A 72 24.45 3.09 36.00
N GLN A 73 23.32 2.59 36.54
CA GLN A 73 22.95 2.88 37.94
C GLN A 73 23.98 2.36 38.95
N GLN A 74 24.42 1.10 38.79
CA GLN A 74 25.45 0.51 39.67
C GLN A 74 26.75 1.32 39.67
N LEU A 75 27.23 1.71 38.47
CA LEU A 75 28.44 2.51 38.33
C LEU A 75 28.31 3.91 38.94
N ASN A 76 27.11 4.49 39.01
CA ASN A 76 26.88 5.84 39.49
C ASN A 76 26.55 5.91 41.00
N THR A 77 25.93 4.84 41.55
CA THR A 77 25.38 4.88 42.91
C THR A 77 26.18 4.03 43.90
N ASP A 78 26.90 3.02 43.45
CA ASP A 78 27.63 2.13 44.33
C ASP A 78 29.09 2.60 44.58
N SER A 79 29.29 3.33 45.66
CA SER A 79 30.61 3.83 46.08
C SER A 79 31.53 2.74 46.62
N THR A 80 31.03 1.50 46.78
CA THR A 80 31.83 0.37 47.35
C THR A 80 32.50 -0.47 46.27
N LEU A 81 32.24 -0.17 44.97
CA LEU A 81 32.83 -0.89 43.86
C LEU A 81 34.36 -0.71 43.82
N THR A 82 35.08 -1.83 43.76
CA THR A 82 36.50 -1.82 43.46
C THR A 82 36.79 -1.37 42.03
N GLU A 83 38.02 -0.88 41.79
CA GLU A 83 38.43 -0.49 40.44
C GLU A 83 38.27 -1.63 39.41
N ALA A 84 38.58 -2.86 39.80
CA ALA A 84 38.39 -4.06 38.97
C ALA A 84 36.90 -4.27 38.64
N ALA A 85 36.01 -4.18 39.62
CA ALA A 85 34.57 -4.32 39.41
C ALA A 85 34.00 -3.20 38.54
N GLN A 86 34.47 -1.96 38.66
CA GLN A 86 34.08 -0.86 37.78
C GLN A 86 34.56 -1.09 36.35
N PHE A 87 35.78 -1.60 36.15
CA PHE A 87 36.31 -1.93 34.84
C PHE A 87 35.46 -3.03 34.15
N ASP A 88 35.13 -4.09 34.91
CA ASP A 88 34.30 -5.19 34.39
C ASP A 88 32.90 -4.71 33.99
N LEU A 89 32.24 -3.92 34.82
CA LEU A 89 30.93 -3.35 34.54
C LEU A 89 30.93 -2.42 33.28
N ARG A 90 31.98 -1.59 33.18
CA ARG A 90 32.14 -0.73 31.96
C ARG A 90 32.38 -1.56 30.72
N SER A 91 33.16 -2.62 30.83
CA SER A 91 33.47 -3.55 29.75
C SER A 91 32.22 -4.31 29.32
N GLU A 92 31.41 -4.78 30.27
CA GLU A 92 30.12 -5.41 30.03
C GLU A 92 29.13 -4.43 29.38
N GLY A 93 29.02 -3.21 29.92
CA GLY A 93 28.17 -2.17 29.37
C GLY A 93 28.52 -1.87 27.90
N LYS A 94 29.80 -1.76 27.56
CA LYS A 94 30.26 -1.54 26.20
C LYS A 94 29.86 -2.69 25.28
N ARG A 95 29.99 -3.94 25.68
CA ARG A 95 29.57 -5.11 24.89
C ARG A 95 28.07 -5.09 24.64
N LYS A 96 27.26 -4.88 25.70
CA LYS A 96 25.80 -4.82 25.58
C LYS A 96 25.34 -3.64 24.71
N GLN A 97 26.01 -2.49 24.80
CA GLN A 97 25.72 -1.34 23.94
C GLN A 97 25.97 -1.67 22.47
N THR A 98 27.08 -2.34 22.15
CA THR A 98 27.40 -2.76 20.77
C THR A 98 26.37 -3.77 20.27
N GLU A 99 25.95 -4.72 21.10
CA GLU A 99 24.92 -5.70 20.76
C GLU A 99 23.57 -5.02 20.52
N LEU A 100 23.16 -4.08 21.38
CA LEU A 100 21.92 -3.31 21.22
C LEU A 100 21.91 -2.54 19.91
N THR A 101 23.00 -1.83 19.60
CA THR A 101 23.12 -1.08 18.34
C THR A 101 22.95 -2.02 17.15
N ARG A 102 23.62 -3.16 17.14
CA ARG A 102 23.50 -4.14 16.07
C ARG A 102 22.06 -4.67 15.92
N ILE A 103 21.39 -5.00 17.02
CA ILE A 103 19.99 -5.48 16.96
C ILE A 103 19.06 -4.40 16.41
N GLN A 104 19.29 -3.13 16.78
CA GLN A 104 18.50 -2.01 16.26
C GLN A 104 18.71 -1.80 14.75
N GLU A 105 19.95 -1.89 14.27
CA GLU A 105 20.29 -1.81 12.85
C GLU A 105 19.66 -2.98 12.07
N ASP A 106 19.79 -4.20 12.58
CA ASP A 106 19.18 -5.39 11.97
C ASP A 106 17.64 -5.28 11.92
N LEU A 107 17.00 -4.83 13.00
CA LEU A 107 15.56 -4.60 13.05
C LEU A 107 15.10 -3.59 11.99
N GLN A 108 15.82 -2.48 11.86
CA GLN A 108 15.51 -1.46 10.86
C GLN A 108 15.67 -1.98 9.43
N ALA A 109 16.75 -2.71 9.17
CA ALA A 109 17.03 -3.30 7.86
C ALA A 109 15.97 -4.35 7.48
N ASP A 110 15.67 -5.27 8.39
CA ASP A 110 14.67 -6.32 8.21
C ASP A 110 13.27 -5.73 7.97
N ALA A 111 12.85 -4.76 8.81
CA ALA A 111 11.55 -4.11 8.67
C ALA A 111 11.42 -3.40 7.30
N THR A 112 12.48 -2.71 6.86
CA THR A 112 12.50 -2.02 5.57
C THR A 112 12.43 -3.01 4.42
N SER A 113 13.26 -4.07 4.45
CA SER A 113 13.30 -5.10 3.42
C SER A 113 11.96 -5.85 3.31
N MET A 114 11.40 -6.28 4.45
CA MET A 114 10.10 -6.96 4.48
C MET A 114 9.00 -6.08 3.90
N ARG A 115 8.93 -4.80 4.31
CA ARG A 115 7.94 -3.86 3.80
C ARG A 115 8.07 -3.62 2.30
N GLN A 116 9.28 -3.43 1.79
CA GLN A 116 9.52 -3.25 0.36
C GLN A 116 9.07 -4.47 -0.45
N ASN A 117 9.41 -5.68 0.00
CA ASN A 117 9.02 -6.92 -0.66
C ASN A 117 7.49 -7.10 -0.69
N ILE A 118 6.81 -6.82 0.43
CA ILE A 118 5.35 -6.90 0.53
C ILE A 118 4.69 -5.89 -0.43
N LEU A 119 5.12 -4.62 -0.38
CA LEU A 119 4.52 -3.55 -1.18
C LEU A 119 4.78 -3.73 -2.67
N SER A 120 6.00 -4.11 -3.08
CA SER A 120 6.31 -4.36 -4.49
C SER A 120 5.38 -5.42 -5.08
N LYS A 121 5.30 -6.58 -4.44
CA LYS A 121 4.45 -7.68 -4.89
C LYS A 121 2.96 -7.32 -4.92
N ALA A 122 2.49 -6.62 -3.90
CA ALA A 122 1.09 -6.20 -3.83
C ALA A 122 0.77 -5.11 -4.88
N THR A 123 1.71 -4.22 -5.19
CA THR A 123 1.56 -3.21 -6.23
C THR A 123 1.40 -3.84 -7.61
N ASP A 124 2.26 -4.79 -7.97
CA ASP A 124 2.18 -5.49 -9.26
C ASP A 124 0.82 -6.20 -9.42
N ARG A 125 0.35 -6.86 -8.35
CA ARG A 125 -0.96 -7.52 -8.33
C ARG A 125 -2.11 -6.53 -8.43
N MET A 126 -2.05 -5.40 -7.71
CA MET A 126 -3.09 -4.37 -7.77
C MET A 126 -3.18 -3.75 -9.16
N GLN A 127 -2.05 -3.50 -9.83
CA GLN A 127 -2.06 -3.01 -11.21
C GLN A 127 -2.76 -4.00 -12.16
N ALA A 128 -2.53 -5.29 -12.00
CA ALA A 128 -3.21 -6.32 -12.78
C ALA A 128 -4.73 -6.32 -12.52
N VAL A 129 -5.14 -6.16 -11.26
CA VAL A 129 -6.56 -6.06 -10.86
C VAL A 129 -7.21 -4.81 -11.43
N VAL A 130 -6.54 -3.64 -11.32
CA VAL A 130 -7.03 -2.37 -11.86
C VAL A 130 -7.19 -2.45 -13.38
N LYS A 131 -6.22 -3.05 -14.09
CA LYS A 131 -6.31 -3.26 -15.53
C LYS A 131 -7.52 -4.10 -15.88
N LYS A 132 -7.70 -5.24 -15.24
CA LYS A 132 -8.84 -6.12 -15.47
C LYS A 132 -10.18 -5.41 -15.21
N MET A 133 -10.25 -4.65 -14.10
CA MET A 133 -11.46 -3.87 -13.77
C MET A 133 -11.72 -2.77 -14.79
N ALA A 134 -10.69 -2.12 -15.33
CA ALA A 134 -10.81 -1.13 -16.39
C ALA A 134 -11.36 -1.75 -17.66
N ASP A 135 -10.86 -2.90 -18.07
CA ASP A 135 -11.33 -3.66 -19.23
C ASP A 135 -12.81 -4.07 -19.06
N GLU A 136 -13.18 -4.62 -17.89
CA GLU A 136 -14.55 -5.06 -17.59
C GLU A 136 -15.56 -3.91 -17.55
N LYS A 137 -15.16 -2.72 -17.11
CA LYS A 137 -16.00 -1.51 -17.03
C LYS A 137 -15.96 -0.67 -18.31
N GLY A 138 -15.07 -1.00 -19.24
CA GLY A 138 -14.83 -0.23 -20.46
C GLY A 138 -14.34 1.18 -20.14
N LEU A 139 -13.39 1.30 -19.20
CA LEU A 139 -12.76 2.56 -18.84
C LEU A 139 -11.64 2.87 -19.83
N ASP A 140 -11.60 4.11 -20.30
CA ASP A 140 -10.56 4.61 -21.20
C ASP A 140 -9.32 5.08 -20.43
N LEU A 141 -9.50 5.49 -19.17
CA LEU A 141 -8.42 6.00 -18.32
C LEU A 141 -8.71 5.75 -16.83
N VAL A 142 -7.68 5.33 -16.10
CA VAL A 142 -7.67 5.28 -14.64
C VAL A 142 -6.54 6.16 -14.14
N VAL A 143 -6.83 7.08 -13.24
CA VAL A 143 -5.88 8.08 -12.70
C VAL A 143 -5.71 7.86 -11.21
N ASP A 144 -4.48 7.99 -10.71
CA ASP A 144 -4.24 7.99 -9.26
C ASP A 144 -4.72 9.31 -8.63
N THR A 145 -5.33 9.23 -7.44
CA THR A 145 -5.80 10.40 -6.70
C THR A 145 -4.69 11.41 -6.40
N GLN A 146 -3.42 10.97 -6.33
CA GLN A 146 -2.28 11.84 -6.04
C GLN A 146 -2.01 12.87 -7.13
N VAL A 147 -2.44 12.61 -8.37
CA VAL A 147 -2.26 13.54 -9.51
C VAL A 147 -3.56 14.24 -9.90
N ALA A 148 -4.69 13.85 -9.34
CA ALA A 148 -5.99 14.44 -9.59
C ALA A 148 -6.29 15.54 -8.55
N LEU A 149 -6.27 16.80 -8.96
CA LEU A 149 -6.59 17.93 -8.08
C LEU A 149 -8.06 17.95 -7.61
N TYR A 150 -8.96 17.44 -8.46
CA TYR A 150 -10.39 17.34 -8.16
C TYR A 150 -11.03 16.24 -8.99
N PHE A 151 -11.92 15.50 -8.37
CA PHE A 151 -12.80 14.53 -9.04
C PHE A 151 -14.10 14.37 -8.26
N LYS A 152 -15.14 13.92 -8.97
CA LYS A 152 -16.42 13.61 -8.33
C LYS A 152 -16.31 12.26 -7.60
N PRO A 153 -16.87 12.10 -6.39
CA PRO A 153 -16.80 10.84 -5.61
C PRO A 153 -17.29 9.61 -6.39
N VAL A 154 -18.23 9.80 -7.34
CA VAL A 154 -18.73 8.70 -8.18
C VAL A 154 -17.67 8.11 -9.11
N LEU A 155 -16.56 8.80 -9.34
CA LEU A 155 -15.44 8.32 -10.15
C LEU A 155 -14.41 7.53 -9.32
N ASP A 156 -14.53 7.54 -8.00
CA ASP A 156 -13.61 6.84 -7.12
C ASP A 156 -13.95 5.34 -7.03
N LEU A 157 -13.06 4.53 -7.57
CA LEU A 157 -13.16 3.08 -7.54
C LEU A 157 -12.20 2.43 -6.54
N THR A 158 -11.62 3.18 -5.61
CA THR A 158 -10.65 2.69 -4.63
C THR A 158 -11.17 1.49 -3.83
N ALA A 159 -12.40 1.60 -3.31
CA ALA A 159 -13.03 0.51 -2.54
C ALA A 159 -13.30 -0.73 -3.40
N GLU A 160 -13.74 -0.53 -4.66
CA GLU A 160 -13.96 -1.64 -5.59
C GLU A 160 -12.65 -2.33 -5.98
N ALA A 161 -11.57 -1.57 -6.18
CA ALA A 161 -10.25 -2.12 -6.46
C ALA A 161 -9.74 -2.98 -5.30
N THR A 162 -9.93 -2.52 -4.04
CA THR A 162 -9.61 -3.32 -2.85
C THR A 162 -10.41 -4.62 -2.81
N ALA A 163 -11.72 -4.55 -3.02
CA ALA A 163 -12.59 -5.75 -3.00
C ALA A 163 -12.24 -6.72 -4.15
N ALA A 164 -11.94 -6.20 -5.34
CA ALA A 164 -11.52 -7.00 -6.48
C ALA A 164 -10.16 -7.68 -6.23
N TYR A 165 -9.23 -6.97 -5.57
CA TYR A 165 -7.96 -7.54 -5.15
C TYR A 165 -8.14 -8.69 -4.16
N ASP A 166 -8.89 -8.48 -3.09
CA ASP A 166 -9.14 -9.51 -2.06
C ASP A 166 -9.84 -10.75 -2.64
N LYS A 167 -10.69 -10.56 -3.65
CA LYS A 167 -11.31 -11.65 -4.39
C LYS A 167 -10.32 -12.41 -5.29
N ALA A 168 -9.39 -11.69 -5.94
CA ALA A 168 -8.40 -12.28 -6.83
C ALA A 168 -7.26 -12.98 -6.06
N TYR A 169 -6.90 -12.45 -4.89
CA TYR A 169 -5.81 -12.93 -4.04
C TYR A 169 -6.30 -13.18 -2.59
N PRO A 170 -7.17 -14.17 -2.38
CA PRO A 170 -7.69 -14.45 -1.06
C PRO A 170 -6.56 -14.89 -0.13
N VAL A 171 -6.44 -14.23 1.02
CA VAL A 171 -5.55 -14.68 2.08
C VAL A 171 -6.23 -15.85 2.81
N ALA A 172 -5.54 -16.98 2.95
CA ALA A 172 -6.03 -18.06 3.78
C ALA A 172 -6.36 -17.51 5.18
N ALA A 173 -7.57 -17.78 5.66
CA ALA A 173 -7.98 -17.36 7.00
C ALA A 173 -6.92 -17.86 7.99
N ALA A 174 -6.44 -16.96 8.86
CA ALA A 174 -5.57 -17.39 9.96
C ALA A 174 -6.31 -18.46 10.77
N PRO A 175 -5.63 -19.55 11.18
CA PRO A 175 -6.26 -20.50 12.08
C PRO A 175 -6.81 -19.76 13.30
N PRO A 176 -8.00 -20.13 13.81
CA PRO A 176 -8.56 -19.49 14.98
C PRO A 176 -7.55 -19.53 16.11
N ALA A 177 -7.30 -18.38 16.74
CA ALA A 177 -6.41 -18.28 17.88
C ALA A 177 -6.86 -19.31 18.95
N PRO A 178 -5.92 -20.06 19.55
CA PRO A 178 -6.29 -21.00 20.60
C PRO A 178 -6.99 -20.25 21.74
N PRO A 179 -8.01 -20.86 22.35
CA PRO A 179 -8.76 -20.21 23.43
C PRO A 179 -7.80 -19.83 24.55
N ARG A 180 -7.80 -18.56 24.92
CA ARG A 180 -7.04 -18.07 26.08
C ARG A 180 -7.61 -18.75 27.32
N LYS A 181 -6.79 -19.58 27.98
CA LYS A 181 -7.10 -20.14 29.28
C LYS A 181 -6.89 -19.09 30.36
#